data_99396b8421c5ede102e5c9726c29b82f
#
_entry.id   99396b8421c5ede102e5c9726c29b82f
#
_cell.length_a   1.000
_cell.length_b   1.000
_cell.length_c   1.000
_cell.angle_alpha   90.00
_cell.angle_beta   90.00
_cell.angle_gamma   90.00
#
_symmetry.space_group_name_H-M   'P 1'
#
loop_
_entity.id
_entity.type
_entity.pdbx_description
1 polymer ?
#
loop_
_entity_poly.entity_id
_entity_poly.type
_entity_poly.pdbx_seq_one_letter_code
_entity_poly.pdbx_strand_id
1 'polypeptide(L)'
;KINAIKPGEILPNGQIADESTALAECLEKLEPLYNNSKYAGIAAGFKNSGLGVGVPDTGRCIASVEKGKVHVRTGAARLGQGLDNVILKVACETLNLKPSKIVVEQPNTRRTPNSGTTTASRQTLFTGEAVRVACEKLKADFKEQRELSELEGKEFYGEYTCITDPIDSSKENPISHAAYSYGAQLVLLDSE
;
A
#
# COMPACT_ATOMS: atom_id res chain seq x y z
N LYS A 1 -20.40 11.66 -12.32
CA LYS A 1 -20.77 11.26 -10.95
C LYS A 1 -21.93 10.27 -10.91
N ILE A 2 -22.94 10.41 -11.77
CA ILE A 2 -24.13 9.53 -11.79
C ILE A 2 -23.73 8.07 -11.97
N ASN A 3 -22.75 7.79 -12.84
CA ASN A 3 -22.28 6.45 -13.19
C ASN A 3 -21.02 6.05 -12.37
N ALA A 4 -20.60 6.85 -11.39
CA ALA A 4 -19.50 6.45 -10.53
C ALA A 4 -19.93 5.33 -9.60
N ILE A 5 -19.13 4.26 -9.54
CA ILE A 5 -19.38 3.12 -8.65
C ILE A 5 -19.49 3.56 -7.20
N LYS A 6 -20.42 2.99 -6.46
CA LYS A 6 -20.70 3.27 -5.05
C LYS A 6 -20.53 2.01 -4.20
N PRO A 7 -20.35 2.15 -2.87
CA PRO A 7 -20.38 1.02 -1.96
C PRO A 7 -21.66 0.18 -2.16
N GLY A 8 -21.50 -1.15 -2.18
CA GLY A 8 -22.58 -2.10 -2.41
C GLY A 8 -22.93 -2.40 -3.86
N GLU A 9 -22.43 -1.64 -4.82
CA GLU A 9 -22.62 -1.91 -6.25
C GLU A 9 -21.63 -2.96 -6.76
N ILE A 10 -21.98 -3.61 -7.87
CA ILE A 10 -21.15 -4.68 -8.44
C ILE A 10 -20.12 -4.09 -9.40
N LEU A 11 -18.85 -4.36 -9.15
CA LEU A 11 -17.73 -4.04 -10.02
C LEU A 11 -17.78 -4.89 -11.31
N PRO A 12 -17.12 -4.45 -12.39
CA PRO A 12 -17.12 -5.19 -13.67
C PRO A 12 -16.61 -6.64 -13.59
N ASN A 13 -15.86 -6.98 -12.55
CA ASN A 13 -15.36 -8.35 -12.29
C ASN A 13 -16.27 -9.17 -11.34
N GLY A 14 -17.47 -8.69 -11.02
CA GLY A 14 -18.42 -9.37 -10.15
C GLY A 14 -18.22 -9.16 -8.65
N GLN A 15 -17.14 -8.51 -8.22
CA GLN A 15 -16.91 -8.19 -6.80
C GLN A 15 -17.83 -7.06 -6.35
N ILE A 16 -18.35 -7.14 -5.13
CA ILE A 16 -19.10 -6.04 -4.53
C ILE A 16 -18.11 -4.96 -4.07
N ALA A 17 -18.39 -3.72 -4.44
CA ALA A 17 -17.63 -2.54 -4.01
C ALA A 17 -17.83 -2.33 -2.50
N ASP A 18 -16.74 -2.28 -1.76
CA ASP A 18 -16.76 -2.10 -0.30
C ASP A 18 -16.91 -0.63 0.13
N GLU A 19 -16.98 -0.40 1.43
CA GLU A 19 -17.15 0.92 2.04
C GLU A 19 -15.99 1.90 1.75
N SER A 20 -14.83 1.41 1.26
CA SER A 20 -13.70 2.25 0.87
C SER A 20 -13.85 2.86 -0.53
N THR A 21 -14.95 2.55 -1.23
CA THR A 21 -15.23 3.00 -2.60
C THR A 21 -15.47 4.50 -2.64
N ALA A 22 -14.53 5.25 -3.21
CA ALA A 22 -14.48 6.72 -3.11
C ALA A 22 -14.40 7.44 -4.47
N LEU A 23 -14.83 6.80 -5.58
CA LEU A 23 -14.72 7.42 -6.91
C LEU A 23 -15.57 8.70 -7.04
N ALA A 24 -16.78 8.66 -6.48
CA ALA A 24 -17.67 9.83 -6.46
C ALA A 24 -17.07 10.99 -5.65
N GLU A 25 -16.52 10.70 -4.47
CA GLU A 25 -15.86 11.70 -3.62
C GLU A 25 -14.64 12.34 -4.29
N CYS A 26 -13.84 11.56 -5.03
CA CYS A 26 -12.74 12.09 -5.81
C CYS A 26 -13.20 13.14 -6.81
N LEU A 27 -14.30 12.88 -7.51
CA LEU A 27 -14.90 13.83 -8.46
C LEU A 27 -15.51 15.05 -7.76
N GLU A 28 -16.19 14.86 -6.65
CA GLU A 28 -16.81 15.93 -5.86
C GLU A 28 -15.80 16.95 -5.35
N LYS A 29 -14.63 16.50 -4.92
CA LYS A 29 -13.54 17.39 -4.48
C LYS A 29 -12.99 18.28 -5.60
N LEU A 30 -13.08 17.85 -6.85
CA LEU A 30 -12.58 18.58 -8.00
C LEU A 30 -13.68 19.46 -8.67
N GLU A 31 -14.95 19.18 -8.39
CA GLU A 31 -16.10 19.85 -9.01
C GLU A 31 -16.06 21.39 -8.90
N PRO A 32 -15.74 22.00 -7.74
CA PRO A 32 -15.69 23.45 -7.64
C PRO A 32 -14.64 24.09 -8.58
N LEU A 33 -13.48 23.47 -8.70
CA LEU A 33 -12.42 23.94 -9.59
C LEU A 33 -12.81 23.76 -11.06
N TYR A 34 -13.44 22.65 -11.41
CA TYR A 34 -13.94 22.37 -12.75
C TYR A 34 -14.98 23.41 -13.18
N ASN A 35 -15.98 23.66 -12.33
CA ASN A 35 -17.08 24.56 -12.63
C ASN A 35 -16.66 26.04 -12.73
N ASN A 36 -15.59 26.42 -12.02
CA ASN A 36 -15.06 27.79 -12.03
C ASN A 36 -14.05 28.06 -13.17
N SER A 37 -13.75 27.07 -13.99
CA SER A 37 -12.74 27.15 -15.03
C SER A 37 -13.38 27.16 -16.42
N LYS A 38 -12.95 28.09 -17.29
CA LYS A 38 -13.47 28.20 -18.67
C LYS A 38 -13.02 26.99 -19.53
N TYR A 39 -11.79 26.54 -19.33
CA TYR A 39 -11.22 25.41 -20.04
C TYR A 39 -10.68 24.39 -19.02
N ALA A 40 -11.43 23.32 -18.81
CA ALA A 40 -11.08 22.27 -17.88
C ALA A 40 -11.38 20.91 -18.47
N GLY A 41 -10.51 19.95 -18.22
CA GLY A 41 -10.72 18.53 -18.52
C GLY A 41 -10.60 17.72 -17.24
N ILE A 42 -11.52 16.76 -17.02
CA ILE A 42 -11.50 15.89 -15.86
C ILE A 42 -11.55 14.42 -16.30
N ALA A 43 -10.78 13.58 -15.63
CA ALA A 43 -10.84 12.13 -15.76
C ALA A 43 -10.83 11.48 -14.37
N ALA A 44 -11.50 10.35 -14.24
CA ALA A 44 -11.51 9.57 -13.02
C ALA A 44 -11.45 8.08 -13.32
N GLY A 45 -10.95 7.30 -12.36
CA GLY A 45 -10.86 5.87 -12.52
C GLY A 45 -10.54 5.17 -11.22
N PHE A 46 -10.57 3.86 -11.26
CA PHE A 46 -10.14 3.01 -10.15
C PHE A 46 -9.27 1.87 -10.64
N LYS A 47 -8.43 1.35 -9.75
CA LYS A 47 -7.47 0.29 -10.05
C LYS A 47 -7.35 -0.66 -8.89
N ASN A 48 -7.43 -1.97 -9.18
CA ASN A 48 -7.17 -3.01 -8.19
C ASN A 48 -5.73 -2.95 -7.67
N SER A 49 -5.54 -3.35 -6.42
CA SER A 49 -4.26 -3.54 -5.76
C SER A 49 -4.01 -5.03 -5.52
N GLY A 50 -2.80 -5.49 -5.87
CA GLY A 50 -2.43 -6.90 -5.76
C GLY A 50 -2.63 -7.69 -7.04
N LEU A 51 -2.08 -8.90 -7.06
CA LEU A 51 -2.20 -9.84 -8.18
C LEU A 51 -3.64 -10.27 -8.36
N GLY A 52 -4.32 -10.62 -7.28
CA GLY A 52 -5.73 -10.99 -7.30
C GLY A 52 -6.01 -12.31 -8.01
N VAL A 53 -7.26 -12.51 -8.33
CA VAL A 53 -7.82 -13.60 -9.17
C VAL A 53 -7.31 -15.00 -8.83
N GLY A 54 -7.20 -15.30 -7.53
CA GLY A 54 -6.76 -16.60 -7.02
C GLY A 54 -5.25 -16.78 -6.92
N VAL A 55 -4.44 -15.83 -7.40
CA VAL A 55 -2.98 -15.91 -7.31
C VAL A 55 -2.52 -15.51 -5.91
N PRO A 56 -1.77 -16.37 -5.17
CA PRO A 56 -1.19 -15.98 -3.90
C PRO A 56 -0.27 -14.77 -4.04
N ASP A 57 -0.49 -13.76 -3.23
CA ASP A 57 0.30 -12.54 -3.23
C ASP A 57 0.95 -12.33 -1.86
N THR A 58 2.30 -12.29 -1.82
CA THR A 58 3.05 -12.27 -0.57
C THR A 58 4.07 -11.14 -0.56
N GLY A 59 4.00 -10.31 0.48
CA GLY A 59 5.04 -9.35 0.84
C GLY A 59 5.91 -9.87 1.98
N ARG A 60 7.21 -9.49 2.01
CA ARG A 60 8.16 -9.87 3.05
C ARG A 60 9.07 -8.72 3.44
N CYS A 61 9.40 -8.65 4.72
CA CYS A 61 10.26 -7.63 5.29
C CYS A 61 11.07 -8.18 6.46
N ILE A 62 12.26 -7.65 6.67
CA ILE A 62 13.04 -7.79 7.89
C ILE A 62 13.25 -6.40 8.47
N ALA A 63 12.87 -6.19 9.74
CA ALA A 63 13.25 -5.05 10.53
C ALA A 63 14.36 -5.45 11.51
N SER A 64 15.41 -4.64 11.65
CA SER A 64 16.49 -4.88 12.61
C SER A 64 16.92 -3.59 13.27
N VAL A 65 17.64 -3.69 14.39
CA VAL A 65 18.27 -2.52 15.02
C VAL A 65 19.76 -2.58 14.75
N GLU A 66 20.30 -1.52 14.14
CA GLU A 66 21.72 -1.36 13.84
C GLU A 66 22.14 0.08 14.14
N LYS A 67 23.15 0.25 14.99
CA LYS A 67 23.69 1.57 15.40
C LYS A 67 22.62 2.53 15.95
N GLY A 68 21.70 1.99 16.75
CA GLY A 68 20.62 2.74 17.39
C GLY A 68 19.54 3.26 16.43
N LYS A 69 19.43 2.69 15.22
CA LYS A 69 18.39 2.96 14.23
C LYS A 69 17.70 1.66 13.82
N VAL A 70 16.45 1.78 13.37
CA VAL A 70 15.72 0.66 12.79
C VAL A 70 16.00 0.60 11.30
N HIS A 71 16.54 -0.51 10.84
CA HIS A 71 16.79 -0.83 9.44
C HIS A 71 15.66 -1.68 8.90
N VAL A 72 15.05 -1.25 7.80
CA VAL A 72 13.92 -1.94 7.17
C VAL A 72 14.36 -2.46 5.79
N ARG A 73 14.30 -3.78 5.61
CA ARG A 73 14.81 -4.49 4.44
C ARG A 73 13.71 -5.26 3.74
N THR A 74 13.54 -5.03 2.46
CA THR A 74 12.64 -5.80 1.59
C THR A 74 13.22 -5.90 0.18
N GLY A 75 13.00 -7.02 -0.49
CA GLY A 75 13.43 -7.24 -1.88
C GLY A 75 12.52 -6.59 -2.93
N ALA A 76 11.51 -5.85 -2.53
CA ALA A 76 10.60 -5.15 -3.45
C ALA A 76 11.35 -4.13 -4.31
N ALA A 77 11.22 -4.23 -5.63
CA ALA A 77 11.92 -3.34 -6.57
C ALA A 77 11.35 -1.91 -6.56
N ARG A 78 12.25 -0.93 -6.62
CA ARG A 78 11.97 0.50 -6.76
C ARG A 78 11.92 0.83 -8.25
N LEU A 79 10.77 1.31 -8.72
CA LEU A 79 10.54 1.68 -10.13
C LEU A 79 10.32 3.19 -10.30
N GLY A 80 10.60 3.98 -9.27
CA GLY A 80 10.25 5.42 -9.22
C GLY A 80 8.88 5.72 -8.62
N GLN A 81 8.14 4.72 -8.14
CA GLN A 81 6.78 4.84 -7.58
C GLN A 81 6.75 5.28 -6.10
N GLY A 82 7.87 5.66 -5.51
CA GLY A 82 7.93 6.17 -4.14
C GLY A 82 7.83 5.11 -3.04
N LEU A 83 8.16 3.85 -3.33
CA LEU A 83 8.07 2.75 -2.36
C LEU A 83 8.86 3.00 -1.07
N ASP A 84 10.05 3.61 -1.15
CA ASP A 84 10.85 3.92 0.04
C ASP A 84 10.11 4.86 0.99
N ASN A 85 9.36 5.83 0.47
CA ASN A 85 8.53 6.71 1.28
C ASN A 85 7.36 5.97 1.94
N VAL A 86 6.76 5.00 1.25
CA VAL A 86 5.70 4.15 1.83
C VAL A 86 6.27 3.31 2.98
N ILE A 87 7.38 2.62 2.75
CA ILE A 87 8.06 1.81 3.78
C ILE A 87 8.44 2.68 4.99
N LEU A 88 9.03 3.85 4.75
CA LEU A 88 9.40 4.78 5.81
C LEU A 88 8.19 5.23 6.64
N LYS A 89 7.09 5.63 5.99
CA LYS A 89 5.86 6.05 6.67
C LYS A 89 5.27 4.92 7.51
N VAL A 90 5.10 3.73 6.94
CA VAL A 90 4.54 2.58 7.66
C VAL A 90 5.40 2.24 8.89
N ALA A 91 6.74 2.21 8.74
CA ALA A 91 7.64 1.93 9.84
C ALA A 91 7.57 3.02 10.93
N CYS A 92 7.56 4.31 10.55
CA CYS A 92 7.45 5.43 11.48
C CYS A 92 6.15 5.38 12.29
N GLU A 93 5.03 5.17 11.62
CA GLU A 93 3.70 5.11 12.26
C GLU A 93 3.58 3.90 13.18
N THR A 94 4.00 2.71 12.70
CA THR A 94 3.92 1.48 13.50
C THR A 94 4.77 1.57 14.76
N LEU A 95 5.99 2.06 14.65
CA LEU A 95 6.95 2.15 15.77
C LEU A 95 6.76 3.41 16.63
N ASN A 96 6.01 4.38 16.15
CA ASN A 96 5.93 5.74 16.71
C ASN A 96 7.32 6.40 16.83
N LEU A 97 8.13 6.27 15.79
CA LEU A 97 9.49 6.83 15.72
C LEU A 97 9.58 7.91 14.64
N LYS A 98 10.48 8.87 14.85
CA LYS A 98 10.80 9.92 13.85
C LYS A 98 11.52 9.31 12.65
N PRO A 99 11.37 9.86 11.42
CA PRO A 99 12.07 9.39 10.22
C PRO A 99 13.59 9.28 10.36
N SER A 100 14.22 10.14 11.17
CA SER A 100 15.66 10.11 11.43
C SER A 100 16.14 8.84 12.16
N LYS A 101 15.23 8.08 12.75
CA LYS A 101 15.49 6.81 13.44
C LYS A 101 15.26 5.58 12.56
N ILE A 102 14.77 5.75 11.32
CA ILE A 102 14.48 4.68 10.38
C ILE A 102 15.43 4.77 9.18
N VAL A 103 15.95 3.64 8.75
CA VAL A 103 16.75 3.48 7.54
C VAL A 103 16.06 2.47 6.63
N VAL A 104 15.58 2.91 5.48
CA VAL A 104 15.06 2.02 4.44
C VAL A 104 16.25 1.60 3.56
N GLU A 105 16.63 0.32 3.63
CA GLU A 105 17.76 -0.20 2.88
C GLU A 105 17.39 -0.48 1.42
N GLN A 106 18.36 -0.30 0.52
CA GLN A 106 18.20 -0.70 -0.87
C GLN A 106 18.15 -2.24 -1.00
N PRO A 107 17.40 -2.79 -1.96
CA PRO A 107 17.31 -4.23 -2.19
C PRO A 107 18.70 -4.85 -2.41
N ASN A 108 18.92 -5.98 -1.74
CA ASN A 108 20.16 -6.72 -1.83
C ASN A 108 19.86 -8.21 -1.73
N THR A 109 20.21 -9.00 -2.72
CA THR A 109 19.91 -10.43 -2.79
C THR A 109 20.48 -11.28 -1.65
N ARG A 110 21.45 -10.75 -0.90
CA ARG A 110 22.05 -11.44 0.26
C ARG A 110 21.35 -11.14 1.58
N ARG A 111 20.71 -9.95 1.69
CA ARG A 111 20.18 -9.45 2.98
C ARG A 111 18.68 -9.20 2.96
N THR A 112 18.06 -9.07 1.80
CA THR A 112 16.64 -8.74 1.69
C THR A 112 15.80 -9.98 1.37
N PRO A 113 14.67 -10.19 2.06
CA PRO A 113 13.77 -11.30 1.74
C PRO A 113 13.06 -11.03 0.42
N ASN A 114 12.78 -12.08 -0.34
CA ASN A 114 12.01 -11.96 -1.58
C ASN A 114 10.57 -11.51 -1.27
N SER A 115 10.19 -10.31 -1.70
CA SER A 115 8.87 -9.72 -1.50
C SER A 115 8.01 -9.72 -2.78
N GLY A 116 8.34 -10.59 -3.72
CA GLY A 116 7.64 -10.72 -5.00
C GLY A 116 7.94 -9.59 -5.98
N THR A 117 7.34 -9.69 -7.16
CA THR A 117 7.51 -8.73 -8.25
C THR A 117 6.83 -7.40 -7.94
N THR A 118 7.44 -6.28 -8.33
CA THR A 118 6.78 -4.97 -8.31
C THR A 118 5.91 -4.82 -9.55
N THR A 119 4.62 -5.09 -9.39
CA THR A 119 3.58 -5.05 -10.43
C THR A 119 2.21 -4.88 -9.80
N ALA A 120 1.16 -4.78 -10.59
CA ALA A 120 -0.25 -4.82 -10.16
C ALA A 120 -0.59 -3.90 -8.98
N SER A 121 0.13 -2.81 -8.76
CA SER A 121 -0.05 -1.86 -7.64
C SER A 121 -0.01 -2.52 -6.25
N ARG A 122 0.76 -3.61 -6.09
CA ARG A 122 0.75 -4.47 -4.89
C ARG A 122 1.63 -3.97 -3.74
N GLN A 123 2.66 -3.16 -4.00
CA GLN A 123 3.71 -2.94 -3.01
C GLN A 123 3.24 -2.16 -1.76
N THR A 124 2.37 -1.17 -1.90
CA THR A 124 1.85 -0.43 -0.75
C THR A 124 1.08 -1.35 0.20
N LEU A 125 0.24 -2.24 -0.32
CA LEU A 125 -0.55 -3.15 0.48
C LEU A 125 0.32 -4.30 1.03
N PHE A 126 0.89 -5.12 0.17
CA PHE A 126 1.52 -6.38 0.60
C PHE A 126 2.88 -6.17 1.26
N THR A 127 3.75 -5.37 0.65
CA THR A 127 5.03 -5.03 1.29
C THR A 127 4.83 -4.10 2.47
N GLY A 128 3.89 -3.15 2.39
CA GLY A 128 3.54 -2.28 3.52
C GLY A 128 3.04 -3.07 4.73
N GLU A 129 2.15 -4.05 4.54
CA GLU A 129 1.69 -4.94 5.62
C GLU A 129 2.83 -5.81 6.19
N ALA A 130 3.71 -6.34 5.34
CA ALA A 130 4.88 -7.08 5.82
C ALA A 130 5.81 -6.21 6.67
N VAL A 131 6.00 -4.93 6.30
CA VAL A 131 6.74 -3.94 7.11
C VAL A 131 6.04 -3.70 8.43
N ARG A 132 4.71 -3.51 8.42
CA ARG A 132 3.92 -3.32 9.64
C ARG A 132 4.08 -4.52 10.58
N VAL A 133 3.95 -5.74 10.08
CA VAL A 133 4.10 -6.97 10.88
C VAL A 133 5.51 -7.09 11.48
N ALA A 134 6.56 -6.81 10.69
CA ALA A 134 7.94 -6.83 11.20
C ALA A 134 8.15 -5.78 12.31
N CYS A 135 7.66 -4.56 12.08
CA CYS A 135 7.76 -3.45 13.02
C CYS A 135 6.93 -3.69 14.29
N GLU A 136 5.77 -4.33 14.22
CA GLU A 136 4.99 -4.68 15.40
C GLU A 136 5.71 -5.70 16.30
N LYS A 137 6.37 -6.70 15.71
CA LYS A 137 7.20 -7.64 16.47
C LYS A 137 8.35 -6.93 17.17
N LEU A 138 9.04 -6.03 16.46
CA LEU A 138 10.08 -5.18 17.06
C LEU A 138 9.51 -4.31 18.18
N LYS A 139 8.34 -3.69 17.97
CA LYS A 139 7.68 -2.84 18.96
C LYS A 139 7.26 -3.61 20.22
N ALA A 140 6.85 -4.86 20.07
CA ALA A 140 6.49 -5.70 21.23
C ALA A 140 7.71 -5.89 22.14
N ASP A 141 8.88 -6.22 21.59
CA ASP A 141 10.13 -6.33 22.33
C ASP A 141 10.58 -4.98 22.93
N PHE A 142 10.29 -3.88 22.23
CA PHE A 142 10.63 -2.52 22.69
C PHE A 142 9.75 -2.03 23.84
N LYS A 143 8.48 -2.46 23.92
CA LYS A 143 7.52 -2.07 24.97
C LYS A 143 7.91 -2.57 26.38
N GLU A 144 8.79 -3.53 26.51
CA GLU A 144 9.27 -4.04 27.79
C GLU A 144 10.30 -3.12 28.48
N GLN A 145 10.24 -1.79 28.24
CA GLN A 145 11.11 -0.75 28.82
C GLN A 145 12.58 -0.83 28.37
N ARG A 146 12.82 -1.41 27.20
CA ARG A 146 14.17 -1.49 26.61
C ARG A 146 14.41 -0.29 25.69
N GLU A 147 15.65 0.21 25.71
CA GLU A 147 16.10 1.16 24.69
C GLU A 147 16.36 0.44 23.38
N LEU A 148 16.27 1.16 22.23
CA LEU A 148 16.59 0.59 20.91
C LEU A 148 17.97 -0.09 20.89
N SER A 149 18.93 0.44 21.64
CA SER A 149 20.28 -0.11 21.80
C SER A 149 20.30 -1.54 22.35
N GLU A 150 19.33 -1.94 23.17
CA GLU A 150 19.22 -3.30 23.71
C GLU A 150 18.75 -4.33 22.68
N LEU A 151 18.18 -3.85 21.58
CA LEU A 151 17.76 -4.68 20.45
C LEU A 151 18.83 -4.77 19.34
N GLU A 152 20.04 -4.25 19.59
CA GLU A 152 21.13 -4.24 18.61
C GLU A 152 21.40 -5.63 18.05
N GLY A 153 21.41 -5.76 16.72
CA GLY A 153 21.61 -7.00 15.99
C GLY A 153 20.42 -7.96 15.94
N LYS A 154 19.30 -7.67 16.65
CA LYS A 154 18.09 -8.49 16.52
C LYS A 154 17.39 -8.22 15.19
N GLU A 155 16.81 -9.28 14.61
CA GLU A 155 16.03 -9.27 13.39
C GLU A 155 14.59 -9.72 13.63
N PHE A 156 13.64 -9.03 13.04
CA PHE A 156 12.20 -9.28 13.12
C PHE A 156 11.64 -9.48 11.72
N TYR A 157 11.24 -10.70 11.42
CA TYR A 157 10.68 -11.06 10.12
C TYR A 157 9.18 -10.80 10.08
N GLY A 158 8.74 -10.09 9.04
CA GLY A 158 7.34 -9.86 8.71
C GLY A 158 6.99 -10.46 7.35
N GLU A 159 5.84 -11.10 7.29
CA GLU A 159 5.23 -11.63 6.07
C GLU A 159 3.74 -11.35 6.09
N TYR A 160 3.20 -10.99 4.92
CA TYR A 160 1.77 -10.87 4.69
C TYR A 160 1.41 -11.54 3.39
N THR A 161 0.49 -12.49 3.43
CA THR A 161 -0.01 -13.22 2.26
C THR A 161 -1.52 -13.09 2.18
N CYS A 162 -2.02 -12.76 0.99
CA CYS A 162 -3.44 -12.80 0.68
C CYS A 162 -3.68 -13.65 -0.54
N ILE A 163 -4.72 -14.47 -0.50
CA ILE A 163 -5.23 -15.26 -1.64
C ILE A 163 -6.68 -14.82 -1.82
N THR A 164 -6.99 -14.33 -3.01
CA THR A 164 -8.33 -13.90 -3.40
C THR A 164 -9.05 -15.00 -4.17
N ASP A 165 -10.31 -14.76 -4.52
CA ASP A 165 -11.05 -15.72 -5.33
C ASP A 165 -10.63 -15.69 -6.80
N PRO A 166 -10.60 -16.85 -7.50
CA PRO A 166 -10.34 -16.91 -8.94
C PRO A 166 -11.46 -16.27 -9.76
N ILE A 167 -11.18 -15.95 -11.04
CA ILE A 167 -12.15 -15.31 -11.96
C ILE A 167 -13.40 -16.19 -12.16
N ASP A 168 -13.22 -17.50 -12.17
CA ASP A 168 -14.27 -18.50 -12.36
C ASP A 168 -14.88 -19.00 -11.04
N SER A 169 -14.73 -18.22 -9.97
CA SER A 169 -15.29 -18.55 -8.66
C SER A 169 -16.80 -18.74 -8.75
N SER A 170 -17.29 -19.85 -8.21
CA SER A 170 -18.72 -20.11 -8.05
C SER A 170 -19.35 -19.45 -6.82
N LYS A 171 -18.59 -18.64 -6.09
CA LYS A 171 -19.11 -17.89 -4.93
C LYS A 171 -20.11 -16.83 -5.39
N GLU A 172 -21.16 -16.64 -4.62
CA GLU A 172 -22.16 -15.60 -4.86
C GLU A 172 -21.54 -14.17 -4.83
N ASN A 173 -20.59 -13.96 -3.94
CA ASN A 173 -19.88 -12.69 -3.78
C ASN A 173 -18.36 -12.93 -3.81
N PRO A 174 -17.75 -13.10 -4.99
CA PRO A 174 -16.32 -13.35 -5.07
C PRO A 174 -15.51 -12.11 -4.73
N ILE A 175 -14.39 -12.29 -4.03
CA ILE A 175 -13.40 -11.24 -3.77
C ILE A 175 -12.22 -11.49 -4.70
N SER A 176 -12.25 -10.93 -5.89
CA SER A 176 -11.21 -11.13 -6.91
C SER A 176 -9.93 -10.34 -6.62
N HIS A 177 -10.02 -9.22 -5.91
CA HIS A 177 -8.88 -8.38 -5.52
C HIS A 177 -9.00 -7.91 -4.08
N ALA A 178 -7.86 -7.84 -3.40
CA ALA A 178 -7.80 -7.50 -1.97
C ALA A 178 -8.19 -6.05 -1.66
N ALA A 179 -7.95 -5.13 -2.60
CA ALA A 179 -8.28 -3.71 -2.45
C ALA A 179 -8.36 -3.00 -3.80
N TYR A 180 -8.94 -1.80 -3.79
CA TYR A 180 -8.96 -0.87 -4.93
C TYR A 180 -8.47 0.51 -4.51
N SER A 181 -7.87 1.23 -5.45
CA SER A 181 -7.52 2.64 -5.32
C SER A 181 -8.37 3.46 -6.29
N TYR A 182 -8.84 4.62 -5.84
CA TYR A 182 -9.69 5.52 -6.60
C TYR A 182 -8.96 6.85 -6.82
N GLY A 183 -9.14 7.45 -7.97
CA GLY A 183 -8.51 8.73 -8.27
C GLY A 183 -9.28 9.52 -9.32
N ALA A 184 -9.14 10.84 -9.25
CA ALA A 184 -9.57 11.76 -10.28
C ALA A 184 -8.49 12.82 -10.51
N GLN A 185 -8.37 13.28 -11.75
CA GLN A 185 -7.41 14.31 -12.13
C GLN A 185 -8.12 15.40 -12.94
N LEU A 186 -7.82 16.62 -12.59
CA LEU A 186 -8.31 17.82 -13.25
C LEU A 186 -7.14 18.52 -13.94
N VAL A 187 -7.32 18.88 -15.20
CA VAL A 187 -6.42 19.74 -15.95
C VAL A 187 -7.13 21.05 -16.24
N LEU A 188 -6.52 22.16 -15.87
CA LEU A 188 -6.96 23.52 -16.15
C LEU A 188 -6.05 24.11 -17.20
N LEU A 189 -6.63 24.80 -18.18
CA LEU A 189 -5.89 25.54 -19.19
C LEU A 189 -6.11 27.02 -18.98
N ASP A 190 -5.02 27.77 -18.88
CA ASP A 190 -5.05 29.22 -18.95
C ASP A 190 -5.23 29.64 -20.41
N SER A 191 -6.16 30.56 -20.64
CA SER A 191 -6.27 31.24 -21.96
C SER A 191 -5.32 32.44 -21.94
N GLU A 192 -4.19 32.38 -22.60
CA GLU A 192 -3.53 33.59 -23.07
C GLU A 192 -4.31 34.24 -24.23
#